data_09c1cfd6127a574821b4f1525b1d3006
#
_entry.id   09c1cfd6127a574821b4f1525b1d3006
#
_cell.length_a   1.000
_cell.length_b   1.000
_cell.length_c   1.000
_cell.angle_alpha   90.00
_cell.angle_beta   90.00
_cell.angle_gamma   90.00
#
_symmetry.space_group_name_H-M   'P 1'
#
loop_
_entity.id
_entity.type
_entity.pdbx_description
1 polymer ?
#
loop_
_entity_poly.entity_id
_entity_poly.type
_entity_poly.pdbx_seq_one_letter_code
_entity_poly.pdbx_strand_id
1 'polypeptide(L)'
;MMKKLTSLLLSAALMISLLACGAFAAKTKSGVRIAGLKGPTTMGLVNLLDMERSGKASQHYDLQLYGAADEIVPKLIKGELDMAAIPANLAATLYQMAASR
;
A
#
# COMPACT_ATOMS: atom_id res chain seq x y z
N MET A 1 -43.31 6.45 32.53
CA MET A 1 -42.67 7.40 31.60
C MET A 1 -41.17 7.30 31.57
N MET A 2 -40.48 7.08 32.68
CA MET A 2 -38.99 6.97 32.71
C MET A 2 -38.43 5.77 31.93
N LYS A 3 -39.09 4.60 31.94
CA LYS A 3 -38.65 3.40 31.20
C LYS A 3 -38.69 3.58 29.67
N LYS A 4 -39.63 4.34 29.15
CA LYS A 4 -39.74 4.61 27.71
C LYS A 4 -38.68 5.64 27.25
N LEU A 5 -38.33 6.58 28.11
CA LEU A 5 -37.32 7.59 27.83
C LEU A 5 -35.90 6.99 27.85
N THR A 6 -35.62 6.09 28.76
CA THR A 6 -34.33 5.35 28.83
C THR A 6 -34.14 4.39 27.62
N SER A 7 -35.21 3.74 27.18
CA SER A 7 -35.19 2.90 25.98
C SER A 7 -34.92 3.70 24.70
N LEU A 8 -35.53 4.91 24.62
CA LEU A 8 -35.30 5.80 23.47
C LEU A 8 -33.87 6.34 23.41
N LEU A 9 -33.31 6.69 24.56
CA LEU A 9 -31.93 7.17 24.69
C LEU A 9 -30.91 6.05 24.37
N LEU A 10 -31.20 4.81 24.81
CA LEU A 10 -30.34 3.67 24.53
C LEU A 10 -30.33 3.30 23.05
N SER A 11 -31.48 3.37 22.37
CA SER A 11 -31.57 3.12 20.93
C SER A 11 -30.85 4.20 20.09
N ALA A 12 -30.96 5.45 20.50
CA ALA A 12 -30.26 6.57 19.86
C ALA A 12 -28.73 6.46 20.00
N ALA A 13 -28.25 6.05 21.17
CA ALA A 13 -26.82 5.81 21.42
C ALA A 13 -26.28 4.66 20.56
N LEU A 14 -27.05 3.59 20.39
CA LEU A 14 -26.69 2.45 19.56
C LEU A 14 -26.60 2.82 18.07
N MET A 15 -27.53 3.65 17.58
CA MET A 15 -27.51 4.15 16.20
C MET A 15 -26.32 5.06 15.92
N ILE A 16 -25.94 5.90 16.85
CA ILE A 16 -24.78 6.78 16.74
C ILE A 16 -23.47 5.97 16.71
N SER A 17 -23.37 4.90 17.48
CA SER A 17 -22.18 4.03 17.49
C SER A 17 -21.99 3.25 16.18
N LEU A 18 -23.07 2.87 15.50
CA LEU A 18 -22.97 2.23 14.19
C LEU A 18 -22.55 3.20 13.08
N LEU A 19 -22.95 4.47 13.17
CA LEU A 19 -22.49 5.49 12.20
C LEU A 19 -21.00 5.85 12.40
N ALA A 20 -20.48 5.78 13.61
CA ALA A 20 -19.07 6.06 13.89
C ALA A 20 -18.12 4.96 13.37
N CYS A 21 -18.58 3.73 13.21
CA CYS A 21 -17.77 2.63 12.69
C CYS A 21 -17.51 2.73 11.17
N GLY A 22 -18.35 3.50 10.44
CA GLY A 22 -18.19 3.71 8.99
C GLY A 22 -17.20 4.80 8.60
N ALA A 23 -16.75 5.64 9.53
CA ALA A 23 -15.88 6.78 9.25
C ALA A 23 -14.38 6.46 9.34
N PHE A 24 -14.01 5.28 9.83
CA PHE A 24 -12.61 4.81 9.92
C PHE A 24 -12.19 3.84 8.82
N ALA A 25 -12.96 3.73 7.74
CA ALA A 25 -12.39 3.27 6.49
C ALA A 25 -11.46 4.40 5.98
N ALA A 26 -10.28 4.51 6.58
CA ALA A 26 -9.19 5.25 5.96
C ALA A 26 -9.13 4.75 4.53
N LYS A 27 -9.34 5.64 3.56
CA LYS A 27 -8.99 5.40 2.16
C LYS A 27 -7.50 5.16 2.13
N THR A 28 -7.09 3.94 2.43
CA THR A 28 -5.84 3.44 1.92
C THR A 28 -6.03 3.54 0.42
N LYS A 29 -5.35 4.50 -0.20
CA LYS A 29 -5.12 4.45 -1.63
C LYS A 29 -4.44 3.12 -1.84
N SER A 30 -5.19 2.10 -2.18
CA SER A 30 -4.67 0.77 -2.49
C SER A 30 -3.99 0.88 -3.85
N GLY A 31 -2.83 1.50 -3.85
CA GLY A 31 -1.93 1.57 -4.99
C GLY A 31 -0.87 0.49 -4.86
N VAL A 32 -0.33 0.05 -5.97
CA VAL A 32 0.82 -0.84 -6.00
C VAL A 32 2.06 -0.05 -5.61
N ARG A 33 2.71 -0.45 -4.52
CA ARG A 33 3.92 0.19 -4.00
C ARG A 33 5.14 -0.40 -4.70
N ILE A 34 5.80 0.40 -5.52
CA ILE A 34 6.94 -0.01 -6.34
C ILE A 34 8.19 0.70 -5.86
N ALA A 35 9.25 -0.06 -5.61
CA ALA A 35 10.58 0.46 -5.39
C ALA A 35 11.42 0.36 -6.65
N GLY A 36 12.18 1.41 -6.96
CA GLY A 36 13.17 1.42 -8.03
C GLY A 36 14.53 1.88 -7.52
N LEU A 37 15.60 1.31 -8.06
CA LEU A 37 16.94 1.84 -7.84
C LEU A 37 17.19 3.03 -8.76
N LYS A 38 17.84 4.08 -8.23
CA LYS A 38 18.29 5.21 -9.04
C LYS A 38 19.29 4.70 -10.08
N GLY A 39 18.93 4.82 -11.36
CA GLY A 39 19.78 4.40 -12.45
C GLY A 39 19.03 3.66 -13.57
N PRO A 40 19.77 2.93 -14.42
CA PRO A 40 19.21 2.27 -15.61
C PRO A 40 18.07 1.31 -15.33
N THR A 41 18.09 0.63 -14.18
CA THR A 41 17.07 -0.35 -13.77
C THR A 41 15.67 0.27 -13.69
N THR A 42 15.58 1.53 -13.29
CA THR A 42 14.31 2.26 -13.14
C THR A 42 13.87 2.97 -14.42
N MET A 43 14.75 3.12 -15.42
CA MET A 43 14.41 3.77 -16.69
C MET A 43 13.23 3.08 -17.39
N GLY A 44 13.08 1.77 -17.25
CA GLY A 44 11.94 1.03 -17.77
C GLY A 44 10.60 1.40 -17.13
N LEU A 45 10.60 2.01 -15.95
CA LEU A 45 9.41 2.43 -15.21
C LEU A 45 9.00 3.90 -15.49
N VAL A 46 9.80 4.64 -16.25
CA VAL A 46 9.54 6.08 -16.52
C VAL A 46 8.19 6.27 -17.20
N ASN A 47 7.86 5.43 -18.17
CA ASN A 47 6.58 5.51 -18.86
C ASN A 47 5.39 5.25 -17.91
N LEU A 48 5.53 4.28 -17.01
CA LEU A 48 4.51 4.00 -16.00
C LEU A 48 4.30 5.20 -15.06
N LEU A 49 5.40 5.85 -14.66
CA LEU A 49 5.37 7.05 -13.82
C LEU A 49 4.69 8.23 -14.54
N ASP A 50 4.95 8.39 -15.83
CA ASP A 50 4.31 9.42 -16.65
C ASP A 50 2.79 9.15 -16.81
N MET A 51 2.41 7.90 -17.03
CA MET A 51 1.00 7.51 -17.09
C MET A 51 0.28 7.74 -15.75
N GLU A 52 0.94 7.46 -14.63
CA GLU A 52 0.39 7.72 -13.29
C GLU A 52 0.18 9.23 -13.07
N ARG A 53 1.16 10.06 -13.39
CA ARG A 53 1.09 11.52 -13.25
C ARG A 53 0.03 12.15 -14.15
N SER A 54 -0.16 11.62 -15.35
CA SER A 54 -1.17 12.10 -16.30
C SER A 54 -2.57 11.52 -16.06
N GLY A 55 -2.75 10.66 -15.07
CA GLY A 55 -4.03 10.00 -14.77
C GLY A 55 -4.46 8.96 -15.79
N LYS A 56 -3.56 8.49 -16.64
CA LYS A 56 -3.81 7.48 -17.69
C LYS A 56 -3.51 6.05 -17.24
N ALA A 57 -2.91 5.87 -16.05
CA ALA A 57 -2.65 4.55 -15.50
C ALA A 57 -3.96 3.86 -15.11
N SER A 58 -4.03 2.54 -15.33
CA SER A 58 -5.22 1.73 -15.03
C SER A 58 -5.50 1.61 -13.53
N GLN A 59 -4.48 1.82 -12.71
CA GLN A 59 -4.56 1.82 -11.26
C GLN A 59 -3.53 2.78 -10.67
N HIS A 60 -3.61 3.06 -9.38
CA HIS A 60 -2.65 3.92 -8.71
C HIS A 60 -1.34 3.17 -8.45
N TYR A 61 -0.20 3.80 -8.79
CA TYR A 61 1.15 3.30 -8.52
C TYR A 61 1.92 4.30 -7.65
N ASP A 62 2.42 3.83 -6.53
CA ASP A 62 3.33 4.60 -5.66
C ASP A 62 4.76 4.16 -5.94
N LEU A 63 5.48 4.92 -6.77
CA LEU A 63 6.87 4.64 -7.14
C LEU A 63 7.83 5.44 -6.27
N GLN A 64 8.65 4.74 -5.52
CA GLN A 64 9.71 5.31 -4.68
C GLN A 64 11.09 4.92 -5.20
N LEU A 65 12.00 5.88 -5.27
CA LEU A 65 13.37 5.69 -5.76
C LEU A 65 14.34 5.62 -4.58
N TYR A 66 15.15 4.57 -4.56
CA TYR A 66 16.15 4.31 -3.53
C TYR A 66 17.57 4.41 -4.10
N GLY A 67 18.52 4.74 -3.25
CA GLY A 67 19.93 4.83 -3.63
C GLY A 67 20.63 3.48 -3.70
N ALA A 68 20.22 2.54 -2.85
CA ALA A 68 20.86 1.23 -2.71
C ALA A 68 19.83 0.09 -2.55
N ALA A 69 20.20 -1.10 -2.97
CA ALA A 69 19.34 -2.28 -2.89
C ALA A 69 19.08 -2.73 -1.44
N ASP A 70 20.02 -2.51 -0.55
CA ASP A 70 19.92 -2.83 0.89
C ASP A 70 18.79 -2.06 1.59
N GLU A 71 18.37 -0.92 1.04
CA GLU A 71 17.21 -0.18 1.54
C GLU A 71 15.88 -0.82 1.10
N ILE A 72 15.88 -1.46 -0.09
CA ILE A 72 14.69 -2.04 -0.71
C ILE A 72 14.39 -3.44 -0.11
N VAL A 73 15.41 -4.27 0.03
CA VAL A 73 15.25 -5.68 0.43
C VAL A 73 14.50 -5.87 1.74
N PRO A 74 14.82 -5.16 2.84
CA PRO A 74 14.07 -5.31 4.09
C PRO A 74 12.61 -4.91 3.97
N LYS A 75 12.31 -3.88 3.17
CA LYS A 75 10.93 -3.39 2.94
C LYS A 75 10.10 -4.38 2.13
N LEU A 76 10.73 -5.01 1.14
CA LEU A 76 10.09 -6.04 0.33
C LEU A 76 9.76 -7.29 1.18
N ILE A 77 10.69 -7.73 2.03
CA ILE A 77 10.48 -8.88 2.93
C ILE A 77 9.41 -8.61 3.98
N LYS A 78 9.32 -7.37 4.48
CA LYS A 78 8.29 -6.96 5.45
C LYS A 78 6.90 -6.74 4.82
N GLY A 79 6.77 -6.78 3.49
CA GLY A 79 5.53 -6.48 2.79
C GLY A 79 5.18 -4.99 2.75
N GLU A 80 6.15 -4.12 2.98
CA GLU A 80 5.99 -2.66 2.82
C GLU A 80 5.99 -2.24 1.35
N LEU A 81 6.50 -3.09 0.47
CA LEU A 81 6.54 -2.95 -0.98
C LEU A 81 5.90 -4.15 -1.64
N ASP A 82 5.23 -3.93 -2.76
CA ASP A 82 4.59 -4.99 -3.54
C ASP A 82 5.47 -5.44 -4.70
N MET A 83 6.26 -4.52 -5.26
CA MET A 83 7.18 -4.78 -6.38
C MET A 83 8.49 -4.00 -6.20
N ALA A 84 9.56 -4.55 -6.75
CA ALA A 84 10.86 -3.87 -6.78
C ALA A 84 11.57 -4.10 -8.11
N ALA A 85 12.08 -3.02 -8.70
CA ALA A 85 12.99 -3.07 -9.83
C ALA A 85 14.43 -3.12 -9.31
N ILE A 86 14.99 -4.33 -9.27
CA ILE A 86 16.32 -4.65 -8.73
C ILE A 86 17.13 -5.45 -9.76
N PRO A 87 18.47 -5.47 -9.65
CA PRO A 87 19.31 -6.28 -10.52
C PRO A 87 18.96 -7.78 -10.45
N ALA A 88 19.05 -8.48 -11.58
CA ALA A 88 18.61 -9.86 -11.71
C ALA A 88 19.36 -10.84 -10.78
N ASN A 89 20.64 -10.61 -10.52
CA ASN A 89 21.43 -11.39 -9.57
C ASN A 89 20.87 -11.31 -8.14
N LEU A 90 20.47 -10.12 -7.70
CA LEU A 90 19.85 -9.92 -6.40
C LEU A 90 18.45 -10.56 -6.34
N ALA A 91 17.66 -10.42 -7.41
CA ALA A 91 16.36 -11.05 -7.51
C ALA A 91 16.45 -12.58 -7.40
N ALA A 92 17.43 -13.19 -8.07
CA ALA A 92 17.68 -14.64 -7.97
C ALA A 92 18.05 -15.08 -6.55
N THR A 93 18.89 -14.31 -5.85
CA THR A 93 19.26 -14.58 -4.45
C THR A 93 18.03 -14.52 -3.53
N LEU A 94 17.21 -13.48 -3.67
CA LEU A 94 15.99 -13.32 -2.88
C LEU A 94 14.97 -14.43 -3.13
N TYR A 95 14.84 -14.85 -4.39
CA TYR A 95 13.96 -15.97 -4.76
C TYR A 95 14.40 -17.27 -4.08
N GLN A 96 15.70 -17.58 -4.09
CA GLN A 96 16.23 -18.77 -3.41
C GLN A 96 16.02 -18.72 -1.91
N MET A 97 16.22 -17.56 -1.27
CA MET A 97 15.95 -17.38 0.16
C MET A 97 14.47 -17.57 0.51
N ALA A 98 13.56 -17.12 -0.35
CA ALA A 98 12.13 -17.29 -0.14
C ALA A 98 11.68 -18.74 -0.38
N ALA A 99 12.24 -19.41 -1.38
CA ALA A 99 11.92 -20.80 -1.73
C ALA A 99 12.47 -21.82 -0.72
N SER A 100 13.49 -21.46 0.08
CA SER A 100 14.10 -22.34 1.09
C SER A 100 13.37 -22.29 2.45
N ARG A 101 12.31 -21.53 2.59
CA ARG A 101 11.47 -21.42 3.80
C ARG A 101 10.20 -22.26 3.66
#